data_b32cbb11f1785820b6dbde7226426589
#
_entry.id   b32cbb11f1785820b6dbde7226426589
#
_cell.length_a   1.000
_cell.length_b   1.000
_cell.length_c   1.000
_cell.angle_alpha   90.00
_cell.angle_beta   90.00
_cell.angle_gamma   90.00
#
_symmetry.space_group_name_H-M   'P 1'
#
loop_
_entity.id
_entity.type
_entity.pdbx_description
1 polymer ?
#
loop_
_entity_poly.entity_id
_entity_poly.type
_entity_poly.pdbx_seq_one_letter_code
_entity_poly.pdbx_strand_id
1 'polypeptide(L)'
;MYKVFVRSRDLNDATKHYVDILISCLKNLGYEVEFVYSVKEISKKDRVLVITLPGFIKAWLHNPFQDISMWFQGVTPEECGMLFTGVKKYWKIFFNTILDFFAVHVAKRVIFVSETMLRHYRKKYCYRGKNYVIMPCFNQPIVKDAFTKEKYETPSFVYAGSLSKWQCVEETLELFTHIKNELPNATLTLLTGEKEKALELLNKYGIKDAIVKYVPYKELNEELKKHKYGFLIRDDVKVNNVATPTKMNSYMACGIIPVYSNVIGDFKEVFAGMKYKVDVTPSMKETIERIKEIEQDVIVAEDVYCEYKKLFDTYYSEKHYTPLITELFQN
;
A
#
# COMPACT_ATOMS: atom_id res chain seq x y z
N MET A 1 -2.08 -22.08 20.95
CA MET A 1 -1.84 -20.62 21.05
C MET A 1 -1.20 -20.15 19.75
N TYR A 2 -1.50 -18.93 19.30
CA TYR A 2 -0.79 -18.25 18.20
C TYR A 2 0.16 -17.19 18.75
N LYS A 3 1.41 -17.20 18.30
CA LYS A 3 2.39 -16.14 18.58
C LYS A 3 2.57 -15.28 17.35
N VAL A 4 2.27 -13.99 17.45
CA VAL A 4 2.55 -13.01 16.39
C VAL A 4 3.96 -12.49 16.62
N PHE A 5 4.92 -13.06 15.88
CA PHE A 5 6.32 -12.71 16.04
C PHE A 5 6.67 -11.49 15.19
N VAL A 6 6.92 -10.39 15.86
CA VAL A 6 7.27 -9.10 15.25
C VAL A 6 8.54 -8.54 15.89
N ARG A 7 9.39 -7.90 15.12
CA ARG A 7 10.49 -7.11 15.63
C ARG A 7 10.00 -5.69 15.87
N SER A 8 10.66 -4.94 16.72
CA SER A 8 10.26 -3.59 17.14
C SER A 8 9.99 -2.59 15.98
N ARG A 9 10.47 -2.88 14.76
CA ARG A 9 10.31 -2.04 13.56
C ARG A 9 9.33 -2.61 12.53
N ASP A 10 8.77 -3.79 12.78
CA ASP A 10 7.94 -4.49 11.78
C ASP A 10 6.48 -4.00 11.79
N LEU A 11 6.01 -3.47 12.93
CA LEU A 11 4.67 -2.89 13.06
C LEU A 11 4.76 -1.36 12.96
N ASN A 12 3.95 -0.80 12.10
CA ASN A 12 3.70 0.63 11.96
C ASN A 12 2.21 0.86 11.69
N ASP A 13 1.77 2.11 11.63
CA ASP A 13 0.36 2.46 11.45
C ASP A 13 -0.26 1.85 10.18
N ALA A 14 0.52 1.68 9.11
CA ALA A 14 0.04 1.08 7.86
C ALA A 14 -0.16 -0.44 7.95
N THR A 15 0.66 -1.14 8.76
CA THR A 15 0.63 -2.61 8.88
C THR A 15 -0.22 -3.08 10.06
N LYS A 16 -0.41 -2.22 11.08
CA LYS A 16 -1.12 -2.58 12.31
C LYS A 16 -2.56 -3.03 12.03
N HIS A 17 -3.32 -2.23 11.31
CA HIS A 17 -4.72 -2.56 11.00
C HIS A 17 -4.86 -3.92 10.30
N TYR A 18 -3.96 -4.20 9.36
CA TYR A 18 -3.92 -5.47 8.65
C TYR A 18 -3.66 -6.67 9.59
N VAL A 19 -2.69 -6.50 10.49
CA VAL A 19 -2.38 -7.54 11.51
C VAL A 19 -3.55 -7.69 12.49
N ASP A 20 -4.23 -6.61 12.87
CA ASP A 20 -5.39 -6.66 13.75
C ASP A 20 -6.55 -7.47 13.13
N ILE A 21 -6.76 -7.40 11.81
CA ILE A 21 -7.72 -8.26 11.10
C ILE A 21 -7.34 -9.74 11.24
N LEU A 22 -6.08 -10.08 11.00
CA LEU A 22 -5.59 -11.46 11.13
C LEU A 22 -5.77 -11.99 12.56
N ILE A 23 -5.44 -11.17 13.56
CA ILE A 23 -5.60 -11.51 14.98
C ILE A 23 -7.07 -11.71 15.32
N SER A 24 -7.96 -10.85 14.80
CA SER A 24 -9.41 -10.98 15.04
C SER A 24 -9.94 -12.30 14.49
N CYS A 25 -9.52 -12.70 13.28
CA CYS A 25 -9.90 -13.99 12.69
C CYS A 25 -9.39 -15.16 13.55
N LEU A 26 -8.14 -15.11 14.03
CA LEU A 26 -7.59 -16.15 14.90
C LEU A 26 -8.33 -16.26 16.24
N LYS A 27 -8.68 -15.13 16.84
CA LYS A 27 -9.47 -15.11 18.10
C LYS A 27 -10.88 -15.67 17.89
N ASN A 28 -11.53 -15.34 16.78
CA ASN A 28 -12.85 -15.87 16.44
C ASN A 28 -12.83 -17.39 16.21
N LEU A 29 -11.69 -17.95 15.85
CA LEU A 29 -11.44 -19.40 15.79
C LEU A 29 -11.14 -20.04 17.16
N GLY A 30 -11.18 -19.28 18.24
CA GLY A 30 -10.92 -19.75 19.59
C GLY A 30 -9.44 -19.85 19.97
N TYR A 31 -8.54 -19.28 19.15
CA TYR A 31 -7.11 -19.28 19.49
C TYR A 31 -6.79 -18.12 20.46
N GLU A 32 -5.99 -18.41 21.47
CA GLU A 32 -5.28 -17.37 22.21
C GLU A 32 -4.17 -16.81 21.31
N VAL A 33 -4.05 -15.47 21.26
CA VAL A 33 -3.10 -14.77 20.40
C VAL A 33 -2.28 -13.78 21.22
N GLU A 34 -0.95 -13.88 21.12
CA GLU A 34 0.00 -13.03 21.84
C GLU A 34 1.08 -12.49 20.91
N PHE A 35 1.45 -11.22 21.09
CA PHE A 35 2.64 -10.64 20.45
C PHE A 35 3.91 -11.07 21.18
N VAL A 36 4.91 -11.50 20.43
CA VAL A 36 6.24 -11.86 20.94
C VAL A 36 7.32 -11.13 20.14
N TYR A 37 8.38 -10.76 20.81
CA TYR A 37 9.48 -9.99 20.23
C TYR A 37 10.78 -10.78 20.13
N SER A 38 10.82 -11.94 20.77
CA SER A 38 11.94 -12.87 20.74
C SER A 38 11.49 -14.28 20.38
N VAL A 39 12.26 -14.99 19.56
CA VAL A 39 12.02 -16.41 19.25
C VAL A 39 12.07 -17.30 20.48
N LYS A 40 12.73 -16.86 21.58
CA LYS A 40 12.78 -17.59 22.86
C LYS A 40 11.43 -17.69 23.55
N GLU A 41 10.48 -16.81 23.19
CA GLU A 41 9.10 -16.78 23.71
C GLU A 41 8.18 -17.73 22.94
N ILE A 42 8.70 -18.41 21.88
CA ILE A 42 7.94 -19.34 21.04
C ILE A 42 8.24 -20.76 21.48
N SER A 43 7.22 -21.49 21.92
CA SER A 43 7.34 -22.92 22.22
C SER A 43 7.14 -23.76 20.97
N LYS A 44 7.60 -25.04 21.03
CA LYS A 44 7.43 -25.98 19.90
C LYS A 44 5.97 -26.28 19.55
N LYS A 45 5.04 -26.06 20.48
CA LYS A 45 3.59 -26.32 20.30
C LYS A 45 2.83 -25.10 19.78
N ASP A 46 3.46 -23.92 19.76
CA ASP A 46 2.82 -22.70 19.29
C ASP A 46 2.72 -22.68 17.77
N ARG A 47 1.68 -22.05 17.25
CA ARG A 47 1.60 -21.61 15.86
C ARG A 47 2.13 -20.19 15.77
N VAL A 48 2.82 -19.85 14.70
CA VAL A 48 3.49 -18.57 14.58
C VAL A 48 2.97 -17.81 13.35
N LEU A 49 2.58 -16.57 13.54
CA LEU A 49 2.33 -15.64 12.45
C LEU A 49 3.51 -14.68 12.35
N VAL A 50 4.12 -14.60 11.17
CA VAL A 50 5.21 -13.67 10.86
C VAL A 50 4.82 -12.75 9.72
N ILE A 51 5.33 -11.51 9.76
CA ILE A 51 5.00 -10.47 8.79
C ILE A 51 6.23 -9.98 8.00
N THR A 52 7.38 -10.60 8.20
CA THR A 52 8.63 -10.27 7.48
C THR A 52 9.45 -11.51 7.21
N LEU A 53 10.18 -11.52 6.08
CA LEU A 53 11.08 -12.61 5.71
C LEU A 53 12.15 -12.91 6.78
N PRO A 54 12.85 -11.90 7.38
CA PRO A 54 13.76 -12.18 8.48
C PRO A 54 13.10 -12.75 9.73
N GLY A 55 11.85 -12.39 10.01
CA GLY A 55 11.04 -13.00 11.08
C GLY A 55 10.79 -14.47 10.82
N PHE A 56 10.38 -14.82 9.59
CA PHE A 56 10.19 -16.21 9.16
C PHE A 56 11.44 -17.04 9.38
N ILE A 57 12.58 -16.59 8.85
CA ILE A 57 13.84 -17.33 8.95
C ILE A 57 14.27 -17.54 10.42
N LYS A 58 14.12 -16.53 11.27
CA LYS A 58 14.44 -16.66 12.70
C LYS A 58 13.54 -17.68 13.40
N ALA A 59 12.23 -17.65 13.14
CA ALA A 59 11.28 -18.60 13.72
C ALA A 59 11.58 -20.04 13.23
N TRP A 60 11.86 -20.21 11.95
CA TRP A 60 12.20 -21.52 11.38
C TRP A 60 13.56 -22.05 11.90
N LEU A 61 14.59 -21.22 11.99
CA LEU A 61 15.88 -21.64 12.57
C LEU A 61 15.76 -22.02 14.06
N HIS A 62 14.84 -21.38 14.79
CA HIS A 62 14.57 -21.74 16.18
C HIS A 62 13.91 -23.13 16.29
N ASN A 63 12.96 -23.44 15.39
CA ASN A 63 12.34 -24.75 15.28
C ASN A 63 11.92 -25.02 13.83
N PRO A 64 12.66 -25.88 13.08
CA PRO A 64 12.34 -26.20 11.67
C PRO A 64 10.97 -26.85 11.44
N PHE A 65 10.36 -27.41 12.48
CA PHE A 65 9.03 -28.04 12.41
C PHE A 65 7.91 -27.13 12.92
N GLN A 66 8.22 -25.85 13.15
CA GLN A 66 7.24 -24.86 13.61
C GLN A 66 6.12 -24.68 12.58
N ASP A 67 4.87 -24.60 13.04
CA ASP A 67 3.74 -24.18 12.21
C ASP A 67 3.82 -22.65 12.03
N ILE A 68 4.32 -22.21 10.86
CA ILE A 68 4.53 -20.79 10.56
C ILE A 68 3.61 -20.36 9.43
N SER A 69 2.82 -19.33 9.71
CA SER A 69 2.05 -18.57 8.73
C SER A 69 2.80 -17.28 8.36
N MET A 70 2.85 -16.95 7.06
CA MET A 70 3.64 -15.81 6.55
C MET A 70 2.75 -14.82 5.79
N TRP A 71 2.83 -13.54 6.16
CA TRP A 71 2.30 -12.44 5.35
C TRP A 71 3.42 -11.80 4.52
N PHE A 72 3.31 -11.92 3.20
CA PHE A 72 4.19 -11.27 2.25
C PHE A 72 3.67 -9.86 1.93
N GLN A 73 4.38 -8.84 2.40
CA GLN A 73 4.03 -7.42 2.20
C GLN A 73 4.67 -6.82 0.95
N GLY A 74 5.75 -7.41 0.45
CA GLY A 74 6.55 -6.94 -0.68
C GLY A 74 7.40 -8.06 -1.24
N VAL A 75 8.30 -7.72 -2.15
CA VAL A 75 9.21 -8.64 -2.85
C VAL A 75 10.65 -8.30 -2.46
N THR A 76 11.10 -8.85 -1.34
CA THR A 76 12.37 -8.49 -0.68
C THR A 76 13.60 -8.52 -1.61
N PRO A 77 13.78 -9.50 -2.53
CA PRO A 77 14.91 -9.48 -3.45
C PRO A 77 14.90 -8.28 -4.39
N GLU A 78 13.75 -7.92 -4.94
CA GLU A 78 13.58 -6.79 -5.84
C GLU A 78 13.78 -5.45 -5.11
N GLU A 79 13.29 -5.35 -3.87
CA GLU A 79 13.54 -4.19 -2.99
C GLU A 79 15.03 -4.00 -2.73
N CYS A 80 15.78 -5.09 -2.49
CA CYS A 80 17.23 -5.05 -2.38
C CYS A 80 17.89 -4.50 -3.64
N GLY A 81 17.32 -4.81 -4.81
CA GLY A 81 17.78 -4.28 -6.10
C GLY A 81 17.66 -2.76 -6.23
N MET A 82 16.71 -2.15 -5.52
CA MET A 82 16.52 -0.68 -5.49
C MET A 82 17.34 0.00 -4.39
N LEU A 83 17.51 -0.67 -3.24
CA LEU A 83 18.13 -0.08 -2.04
C LEU A 83 19.66 -0.17 -2.02
N PHE A 84 20.24 -1.15 -2.71
CA PHE A 84 21.69 -1.40 -2.68
C PHE A 84 22.31 -1.19 -4.06
N THR A 85 23.63 -0.90 -4.08
CA THR A 85 24.43 -0.70 -5.28
C THR A 85 25.66 -1.61 -5.27
N GLY A 86 26.35 -1.73 -6.43
CA GLY A 86 27.58 -2.49 -6.55
C GLY A 86 27.42 -3.98 -6.23
N VAL A 87 28.49 -4.66 -5.88
CA VAL A 87 28.53 -6.10 -5.58
C VAL A 87 27.57 -6.48 -4.47
N LYS A 88 27.41 -5.62 -3.45
CA LYS A 88 26.48 -5.85 -2.33
C LYS A 88 25.04 -6.03 -2.78
N LYS A 89 24.61 -5.34 -3.84
CA LYS A 89 23.29 -5.48 -4.45
C LYS A 89 23.05 -6.94 -4.90
N TYR A 90 23.96 -7.50 -5.67
CA TYR A 90 23.82 -8.85 -6.24
C TYR A 90 23.81 -9.92 -5.15
N TRP A 91 24.68 -9.81 -4.14
CA TRP A 91 24.66 -10.72 -3.00
C TRP A 91 23.36 -10.64 -2.22
N LYS A 92 22.82 -9.44 -1.98
CA LYS A 92 21.55 -9.27 -1.28
C LYS A 92 20.39 -9.86 -2.08
N ILE A 93 20.33 -9.62 -3.39
CA ILE A 93 19.31 -10.20 -4.26
C ILE A 93 19.41 -11.72 -4.21
N PHE A 94 20.59 -12.30 -4.42
CA PHE A 94 20.81 -13.74 -4.44
C PHE A 94 20.35 -14.41 -3.14
N PHE A 95 20.87 -13.97 -1.99
CA PHE A 95 20.49 -14.56 -0.70
C PHE A 95 19.00 -14.38 -0.39
N ASN A 96 18.44 -13.20 -0.60
CA ASN A 96 17.02 -12.99 -0.34
C ASN A 96 16.13 -13.77 -1.33
N THR A 97 16.58 -14.03 -2.56
CA THR A 97 15.85 -14.90 -3.51
C THR A 97 15.75 -16.33 -2.97
N ILE A 98 16.84 -16.89 -2.42
CA ILE A 98 16.84 -18.22 -1.82
C ILE A 98 15.93 -18.25 -0.59
N LEU A 99 16.03 -17.24 0.29
CA LEU A 99 15.23 -17.17 1.51
C LEU A 99 13.74 -17.00 1.21
N ASP A 100 13.39 -16.21 0.21
CA ASP A 100 12.02 -15.93 -0.22
C ASP A 100 11.39 -17.18 -0.87
N PHE A 101 12.18 -17.85 -1.77
CA PHE A 101 11.80 -19.17 -2.31
C PHE A 101 11.52 -20.18 -1.18
N PHE A 102 12.42 -20.28 -0.23
CA PHE A 102 12.29 -21.18 0.89
C PHE A 102 11.06 -20.85 1.74
N ALA A 103 10.87 -19.57 2.10
CA ALA A 103 9.76 -19.14 2.94
C ALA A 103 8.40 -19.46 2.32
N VAL A 104 8.21 -19.20 1.01
CA VAL A 104 6.93 -19.43 0.34
C VAL A 104 6.57 -20.90 0.23
N HIS A 105 7.58 -21.82 0.16
CA HIS A 105 7.33 -23.26 0.06
C HIS A 105 7.20 -23.96 1.41
N VAL A 106 7.78 -23.40 2.48
CA VAL A 106 7.79 -24.00 3.81
C VAL A 106 6.69 -23.44 4.70
N ALA A 107 6.25 -22.22 4.47
CA ALA A 107 5.13 -21.63 5.22
C ALA A 107 3.87 -22.50 5.11
N LYS A 108 3.27 -22.80 6.26
CA LYS A 108 2.03 -23.59 6.31
C LYS A 108 0.84 -22.84 5.73
N ARG A 109 0.81 -21.53 5.90
CA ARG A 109 -0.21 -20.62 5.37
C ARG A 109 0.44 -19.36 4.88
N VAL A 110 -0.02 -18.85 3.75
CA VAL A 110 0.55 -17.67 3.09
C VAL A 110 -0.53 -16.63 2.86
N ILE A 111 -0.20 -15.38 3.13
CA ILE A 111 -1.07 -14.24 2.80
C ILE A 111 -0.29 -13.34 1.85
N PHE A 112 -0.83 -13.13 0.66
CA PHE A 112 -0.29 -12.20 -0.33
C PHE A 112 -1.10 -10.90 -0.34
N VAL A 113 -0.47 -9.78 -0.68
CA VAL A 113 -1.17 -8.49 -0.76
C VAL A 113 -1.82 -8.26 -2.12
N SER A 114 -1.53 -9.08 -3.14
CA SER A 114 -2.08 -8.90 -4.48
C SER A 114 -2.06 -10.18 -5.31
N GLU A 115 -2.98 -10.28 -6.28
CA GLU A 115 -2.95 -11.31 -7.32
C GLU A 115 -1.65 -11.20 -8.15
N THR A 116 -1.21 -9.99 -8.41
CA THR A 116 0.03 -9.73 -9.14
C THR A 116 1.24 -10.25 -8.37
N MET A 117 1.25 -10.17 -7.02
CA MET A 117 2.28 -10.77 -6.18
C MET A 117 2.24 -12.30 -6.28
N LEU A 118 1.08 -12.93 -6.17
CA LEU A 118 0.93 -14.38 -6.33
C LEU A 118 1.42 -14.82 -7.71
N ARG A 119 1.02 -14.14 -8.81
CA ARG A 119 1.52 -14.42 -10.17
C ARG A 119 3.04 -14.31 -10.26
N HIS A 120 3.65 -13.31 -9.59
CA HIS A 120 5.10 -13.15 -9.51
C HIS A 120 5.76 -14.34 -8.81
N TYR A 121 5.26 -14.78 -7.65
CA TYR A 121 5.79 -15.93 -6.90
C TYR A 121 5.62 -17.24 -7.68
N ARG A 122 4.48 -17.43 -8.34
CA ARG A 122 4.27 -18.58 -9.25
C ARG A 122 5.29 -18.60 -10.38
N LYS A 123 5.55 -17.47 -11.03
CA LYS A 123 6.49 -17.38 -12.15
C LYS A 123 7.95 -17.51 -11.70
N LYS A 124 8.34 -16.82 -10.63
CA LYS A 124 9.73 -16.74 -10.17
C LYS A 124 10.17 -17.99 -9.40
N TYR A 125 9.29 -18.53 -8.57
CA TYR A 125 9.59 -19.60 -7.63
C TYR A 125 8.86 -20.91 -7.93
N CYS A 126 8.09 -20.98 -9.02
CA CYS A 126 7.25 -22.15 -9.33
C CYS A 126 6.27 -22.51 -8.20
N TYR A 127 5.83 -21.54 -7.41
CA TYR A 127 4.92 -21.75 -6.30
C TYR A 127 3.58 -22.31 -6.80
N ARG A 128 3.15 -23.46 -6.26
CA ARG A 128 1.90 -24.16 -6.60
C ARG A 128 1.01 -24.42 -5.38
N GLY A 129 1.37 -23.85 -4.23
CA GLY A 129 0.58 -24.01 -3.00
C GLY A 129 -0.84 -23.50 -3.18
N LYS A 130 -1.78 -24.12 -2.47
CA LYS A 130 -3.18 -23.73 -2.38
C LYS A 130 -3.54 -23.13 -1.02
N ASN A 131 -2.59 -23.14 -0.10
CA ASN A 131 -2.68 -22.70 1.28
C ASN A 131 -2.44 -21.18 1.39
N TYR A 132 -3.15 -20.39 0.63
CA TYR A 132 -2.99 -18.93 0.61
C TYR A 132 -4.32 -18.19 0.55
N VAL A 133 -4.28 -16.92 0.98
CA VAL A 133 -5.31 -15.91 0.78
C VAL A 133 -4.65 -14.66 0.20
N ILE A 134 -5.38 -13.93 -0.63
CA ILE A 134 -4.98 -12.61 -1.11
C ILE A 134 -5.85 -11.57 -0.41
N MET A 135 -5.19 -10.64 0.29
CA MET A 135 -5.83 -9.50 0.93
C MET A 135 -5.01 -8.24 0.67
N PRO A 136 -5.53 -7.25 -0.06
CA PRO A 136 -4.83 -5.99 -0.31
C PRO A 136 -4.59 -5.22 0.99
N CYS A 137 -3.60 -4.36 0.99
CA CYS A 137 -3.36 -3.48 2.13
C CYS A 137 -4.40 -2.35 2.15
N PHE A 138 -5.15 -2.26 3.23
CA PHE A 138 -6.04 -1.14 3.56
C PHE A 138 -5.97 -0.85 5.05
N ASN A 139 -6.29 0.37 5.45
CA ASN A 139 -6.08 0.82 6.82
C ASN A 139 -7.27 1.57 7.42
N GLN A 140 -8.33 1.80 6.65
CA GLN A 140 -9.49 2.51 7.14
C GLN A 140 -10.74 2.27 6.29
N PRO A 141 -11.94 2.41 6.87
CA PRO A 141 -13.21 2.41 6.15
C PRO A 141 -13.41 3.72 5.39
N ILE A 142 -14.42 3.77 4.53
CA ILE A 142 -14.84 4.99 3.85
C ILE A 142 -15.39 6.02 4.85
N VAL A 143 -15.02 7.27 4.68
CA VAL A 143 -15.35 8.40 5.56
C VAL A 143 -16.40 9.26 4.88
N LYS A 144 -17.69 8.98 5.15
CA LYS A 144 -18.82 9.56 4.41
C LYS A 144 -18.85 11.08 4.40
N ASP A 145 -18.53 11.73 5.52
CA ASP A 145 -18.50 13.20 5.68
C ASP A 145 -17.33 13.88 4.93
N ALA A 146 -16.42 13.10 4.31
CA ALA A 146 -15.37 13.62 3.46
C ALA A 146 -15.83 13.96 2.03
N PHE A 147 -17.04 13.55 1.65
CA PHE A 147 -17.59 13.75 0.32
C PHE A 147 -18.53 14.97 0.33
N THR A 148 -17.94 16.16 0.22
CA THR A 148 -18.68 17.42 0.20
C THR A 148 -18.57 18.11 -1.16
N LYS A 149 -19.55 18.94 -1.51
CA LYS A 149 -19.55 19.67 -2.78
C LYS A 149 -18.34 20.61 -2.89
N GLU A 150 -18.06 21.34 -1.82
CA GLU A 150 -17.02 22.37 -1.76
C GLU A 150 -15.63 21.81 -2.08
N LYS A 151 -15.39 20.56 -1.67
CA LYS A 151 -14.14 19.84 -1.93
C LYS A 151 -13.82 19.74 -3.43
N TYR A 152 -14.83 19.59 -4.25
CA TYR A 152 -14.67 19.37 -5.69
C TYR A 152 -14.70 20.65 -6.54
N GLU A 153 -14.87 21.82 -5.91
CA GLU A 153 -14.96 23.12 -6.61
C GLU A 153 -13.59 23.66 -7.05
N THR A 154 -12.50 23.27 -6.37
CA THR A 154 -11.16 23.77 -6.67
C THR A 154 -10.15 22.64 -6.91
N PRO A 155 -9.22 22.78 -7.87
CA PRO A 155 -8.20 21.77 -8.17
C PRO A 155 -7.10 21.75 -7.10
N SER A 156 -7.39 21.19 -5.94
CA SER A 156 -6.46 21.02 -4.82
C SER A 156 -5.82 19.63 -4.85
N PHE A 157 -4.49 19.60 -4.89
CA PHE A 157 -3.69 18.37 -4.98
C PHE A 157 -2.96 18.08 -3.68
N VAL A 158 -2.86 16.80 -3.30
CA VAL A 158 -2.10 16.38 -2.14
C VAL A 158 -1.17 15.21 -2.49
N TYR A 159 0.02 15.25 -1.92
CA TYR A 159 0.89 14.09 -1.77
C TYR A 159 1.07 13.82 -0.27
N ALA A 160 0.85 12.57 0.18
CA ALA A 160 1.04 12.19 1.57
C ALA A 160 2.01 11.00 1.68
N GLY A 161 3.11 11.15 2.42
CA GLY A 161 4.06 10.06 2.67
C GLY A 161 5.53 10.48 2.72
N SER A 162 6.42 9.47 2.78
CA SER A 162 7.87 9.69 2.73
C SER A 162 8.33 10.11 1.33
N LEU A 163 9.50 10.74 1.26
CA LEU A 163 10.15 11.13 0.00
C LEU A 163 11.18 10.09 -0.45
N SER A 164 10.92 8.81 -0.16
CA SER A 164 11.77 7.71 -0.60
C SER A 164 11.74 7.55 -2.12
N LYS A 165 12.84 7.06 -2.71
CA LYS A 165 13.01 6.97 -4.17
C LYS A 165 11.85 6.29 -4.91
N TRP A 166 11.33 5.19 -4.38
CA TRP A 166 10.19 4.45 -4.99
C TRP A 166 8.85 5.18 -4.90
N GLN A 167 8.79 6.32 -4.22
CA GLN A 167 7.59 7.16 -4.12
C GLN A 167 7.45 8.12 -5.31
N CYS A 168 8.47 8.24 -6.17
CA CYS A 168 8.46 9.04 -7.40
C CYS A 168 7.95 10.48 -7.17
N VAL A 169 8.54 11.15 -6.13
CA VAL A 169 8.09 12.49 -5.76
C VAL A 169 8.56 13.52 -6.78
N GLU A 170 9.72 13.32 -7.40
CA GLU A 170 10.21 14.22 -8.44
C GLU A 170 9.30 14.21 -9.66
N GLU A 171 8.89 13.03 -10.12
CA GLU A 171 7.91 12.83 -11.19
C GLU A 171 6.53 13.42 -10.83
N THR A 172 6.16 13.34 -9.55
CA THR A 172 4.95 13.98 -9.02
C THR A 172 5.02 15.50 -9.15
N LEU A 173 6.15 16.11 -8.78
CA LEU A 173 6.35 17.57 -8.85
C LEU A 173 6.45 18.05 -10.31
N GLU A 174 7.10 17.28 -11.17
CA GLU A 174 7.15 17.56 -12.60
C GLU A 174 5.74 17.56 -13.21
N LEU A 175 4.95 16.54 -12.95
CA LEU A 175 3.55 16.47 -13.39
C LEU A 175 2.75 17.66 -12.84
N PHE A 176 2.90 17.99 -11.55
CA PHE A 176 2.19 19.13 -10.96
C PHE A 176 2.60 20.46 -11.60
N THR A 177 3.86 20.65 -11.96
CA THR A 177 4.30 21.86 -12.67
C THR A 177 3.55 22.03 -13.99
N HIS A 178 3.39 20.95 -14.75
CA HIS A 178 2.62 20.99 -15.98
C HIS A 178 1.12 21.22 -15.73
N ILE A 179 0.54 20.59 -14.71
CA ILE A 179 -0.85 20.84 -14.30
C ILE A 179 -1.05 22.31 -13.93
N LYS A 180 -0.13 22.91 -13.17
CA LYS A 180 -0.20 24.31 -12.73
C LYS A 180 -0.18 25.30 -13.90
N ASN A 181 0.56 24.96 -14.97
CA ASN A 181 0.58 25.79 -16.19
C ASN A 181 -0.78 25.79 -16.92
N GLU A 182 -1.48 24.68 -16.93
CA GLU A 182 -2.80 24.53 -17.57
C GLU A 182 -3.97 24.96 -16.65
N LEU A 183 -3.78 24.79 -15.33
CA LEU A 183 -4.74 25.15 -14.28
C LEU A 183 -4.07 26.09 -13.26
N PRO A 184 -4.01 27.41 -13.54
CA PRO A 184 -3.28 28.35 -12.68
C PRO A 184 -3.79 28.45 -11.24
N ASN A 185 -5.03 28.08 -10.99
CA ASN A 185 -5.64 28.00 -9.65
C ASN A 185 -5.36 26.69 -8.92
N ALA A 186 -4.67 25.71 -9.54
CA ALA A 186 -4.29 24.47 -8.86
C ALA A 186 -3.37 24.74 -7.67
N THR A 187 -3.61 24.05 -6.56
CA THR A 187 -2.81 24.13 -5.33
C THR A 187 -2.18 22.79 -5.00
N LEU A 188 -1.01 22.80 -4.34
CA LEU A 188 -0.29 21.59 -3.91
C LEU A 188 -0.01 21.62 -2.42
N THR A 189 -0.29 20.49 -1.76
CA THR A 189 0.12 20.23 -0.38
C THR A 189 0.95 18.96 -0.31
N LEU A 190 2.13 19.05 0.30
CA LEU A 190 2.98 17.89 0.62
C LEU A 190 2.87 17.57 2.11
N LEU A 191 2.28 16.43 2.43
CA LEU A 191 2.16 15.90 3.79
C LEU A 191 3.30 14.93 4.04
N THR A 192 4.39 15.42 4.64
CA THR A 192 5.61 14.63 4.87
C THR A 192 6.35 15.06 6.12
N GLY A 193 7.05 14.11 6.76
CA GLY A 193 7.98 14.39 7.85
C GLY A 193 9.34 14.91 7.37
N GLU A 194 9.64 14.83 6.07
CA GLU A 194 10.93 15.21 5.47
C GLU A 194 10.85 16.66 4.90
N LYS A 195 10.54 17.63 5.78
CA LYS A 195 10.19 19.00 5.37
C LYS A 195 11.31 19.69 4.58
N GLU A 196 12.55 19.61 5.04
CA GLU A 196 13.70 20.26 4.37
C GLU A 196 13.89 19.74 2.96
N LYS A 197 13.90 18.42 2.80
CA LYS A 197 13.98 17.77 1.48
C LYS A 197 12.81 18.12 0.57
N ALA A 198 11.60 18.23 1.12
CA ALA A 198 10.43 18.66 0.35
C ALA A 198 10.60 20.08 -0.20
N LEU A 199 11.10 21.01 0.63
CA LEU A 199 11.37 22.40 0.22
C LEU A 199 12.46 22.49 -0.84
N GLU A 200 13.54 21.70 -0.70
CA GLU A 200 14.59 21.60 -1.73
C GLU A 200 14.04 21.13 -3.07
N LEU A 201 13.19 20.10 -3.07
CA LEU A 201 12.56 19.59 -4.28
C LEU A 201 11.61 20.62 -4.89
N LEU A 202 10.76 21.29 -4.09
CA LEU A 202 9.87 22.35 -4.58
C LEU A 202 10.66 23.49 -5.24
N ASN A 203 11.77 23.91 -4.65
CA ASN A 203 12.66 24.92 -5.25
C ASN A 203 13.26 24.43 -6.58
N LYS A 204 13.70 23.19 -6.65
CA LYS A 204 14.22 22.58 -7.89
C LYS A 204 13.22 22.63 -9.03
N TYR A 205 11.94 22.42 -8.74
CA TYR A 205 10.85 22.44 -9.74
C TYR A 205 10.16 23.79 -9.86
N GLY A 206 10.64 24.84 -9.18
CA GLY A 206 10.12 26.20 -9.28
C GLY A 206 8.71 26.38 -8.68
N ILE A 207 8.26 25.46 -7.82
CA ILE A 207 6.94 25.51 -7.19
C ILE A 207 7.03 26.34 -5.89
N LYS A 208 6.53 27.60 -5.91
CA LYS A 208 6.71 28.56 -4.82
C LYS A 208 5.55 28.61 -3.83
N ASP A 209 4.35 28.18 -4.23
CA ASP A 209 3.09 28.33 -3.50
C ASP A 209 2.57 27.01 -2.91
N ALA A 210 3.41 25.98 -2.86
CA ALA A 210 3.05 24.71 -2.23
C ALA A 210 3.13 24.78 -0.70
N ILE A 211 2.21 24.09 -0.04
CA ILE A 211 2.20 23.92 1.42
C ILE A 211 2.97 22.64 1.77
N VAL A 212 3.93 22.73 2.71
CA VAL A 212 4.63 21.57 3.26
C VAL A 212 4.37 21.48 4.75
N LYS A 213 3.78 20.35 5.18
CA LYS A 213 3.53 20.12 6.61
C LYS A 213 3.59 18.64 6.99
N TYR A 214 3.89 18.38 8.24
CA TYR A 214 3.71 17.09 8.88
C TYR A 214 2.35 17.04 9.55
N VAL A 215 1.64 15.92 9.37
CA VAL A 215 0.36 15.66 10.03
C VAL A 215 0.45 14.30 10.71
N PRO A 216 0.18 14.19 12.02
CA PRO A 216 0.09 12.91 12.71
C PRO A 216 -0.97 12.02 12.09
N TYR A 217 -0.76 10.71 12.11
CA TYR A 217 -1.67 9.74 11.48
C TYR A 217 -3.14 9.90 11.93
N LYS A 218 -3.36 10.21 13.20
CA LYS A 218 -4.71 10.41 13.77
C LYS A 218 -5.46 11.62 13.17
N GLU A 219 -4.72 12.59 12.67
CA GLU A 219 -5.27 13.83 12.09
C GLU A 219 -5.24 13.80 10.54
N LEU A 220 -4.66 12.75 9.97
CA LEU A 220 -4.43 12.66 8.52
C LEU A 220 -5.73 12.75 7.73
N ASN A 221 -6.81 12.12 8.18
CA ASN A 221 -8.10 12.17 7.49
C ASN A 221 -8.67 13.58 7.41
N GLU A 222 -8.59 14.35 8.50
CA GLU A 222 -9.08 15.74 8.53
C GLU A 222 -8.31 16.63 7.56
N GLU A 223 -7.06 16.30 7.31
CA GLU A 223 -6.28 17.00 6.29
C GLU A 223 -6.62 16.53 4.87
N LEU A 224 -6.70 15.21 4.67
CA LEU A 224 -7.02 14.62 3.36
C LEU A 224 -8.41 15.06 2.87
N LYS A 225 -9.39 15.24 3.74
CA LYS A 225 -10.73 15.73 3.39
C LYS A 225 -10.71 17.08 2.63
N LYS A 226 -9.66 17.86 2.75
CA LYS A 226 -9.54 19.21 2.13
C LYS A 226 -9.11 19.18 0.66
N HIS A 227 -8.72 18.03 0.14
CA HIS A 227 -8.09 17.93 -1.18
C HIS A 227 -8.94 17.14 -2.17
N LYS A 228 -8.99 17.61 -3.42
CA LYS A 228 -9.72 16.98 -4.52
C LYS A 228 -8.94 15.85 -5.14
N TYR A 229 -7.63 16.03 -5.36
CA TYR A 229 -6.76 15.06 -6.02
C TYR A 229 -5.63 14.58 -5.12
N GLY A 230 -5.22 13.30 -5.28
CA GLY A 230 -4.12 12.73 -4.52
C GLY A 230 -3.13 11.97 -5.39
N PHE A 231 -1.85 12.32 -5.30
CA PHE A 231 -0.80 11.70 -6.13
C PHE A 231 -0.31 10.36 -5.58
N LEU A 232 -0.29 9.36 -6.45
CA LEU A 232 0.31 8.04 -6.22
C LEU A 232 1.11 7.62 -7.47
N ILE A 233 2.15 8.37 -7.78
CA ILE A 233 3.02 8.11 -8.93
C ILE A 233 4.01 7.00 -8.58
N ARG A 234 4.24 6.07 -9.51
CA ARG A 234 5.13 4.92 -9.36
C ARG A 234 5.81 4.58 -10.67
N ASP A 235 7.09 4.20 -10.59
CA ASP A 235 7.83 3.61 -11.72
C ASP A 235 7.33 2.20 -12.02
N ASP A 236 7.44 1.81 -13.28
CA ASP A 236 7.15 0.43 -13.73
C ASP A 236 8.30 -0.52 -13.34
N VAL A 237 8.33 -0.85 -12.04
CA VAL A 237 9.26 -1.80 -11.46
C VAL A 237 8.52 -2.85 -10.65
N LYS A 238 9.09 -4.03 -10.52
CA LYS A 238 8.42 -5.18 -9.89
C LYS A 238 7.91 -4.88 -8.48
N VAL A 239 8.66 -4.13 -7.69
CA VAL A 239 8.26 -3.70 -6.33
C VAL A 239 6.93 -2.95 -6.35
N ASN A 240 6.75 -2.05 -7.30
CA ASN A 240 5.53 -1.27 -7.46
C ASN A 240 4.40 -2.07 -8.10
N ASN A 241 4.72 -2.95 -9.07
CA ASN A 241 3.70 -3.73 -9.76
C ASN A 241 2.92 -4.66 -8.83
N VAL A 242 3.59 -5.25 -7.83
CA VAL A 242 2.98 -6.22 -6.91
C VAL A 242 2.38 -5.59 -5.65
N ALA A 243 2.68 -4.33 -5.39
CA ALA A 243 2.23 -3.63 -4.19
C ALA A 243 0.73 -3.25 -4.25
N THR A 244 0.14 -3.08 -3.07
CA THR A 244 -1.17 -2.44 -2.86
C THR A 244 -1.03 -1.33 -1.83
N PRO A 245 -0.50 -0.16 -2.21
CA PRO A 245 -0.20 0.91 -1.27
C PRO A 245 -1.45 1.38 -0.50
N THR A 246 -1.38 1.39 0.83
CA THR A 246 -2.46 1.87 1.73
C THR A 246 -2.86 3.32 1.46
N LYS A 247 -1.97 4.11 0.86
CA LYS A 247 -2.23 5.48 0.44
C LYS A 247 -3.45 5.57 -0.49
N MET A 248 -3.63 4.61 -1.42
CA MET A 248 -4.79 4.55 -2.29
C MET A 248 -6.09 4.39 -1.50
N ASN A 249 -6.13 3.46 -0.54
CA ASN A 249 -7.27 3.31 0.36
C ASN A 249 -7.54 4.60 1.14
N SER A 250 -6.50 5.23 1.71
CA SER A 250 -6.64 6.48 2.48
C SER A 250 -7.20 7.63 1.63
N TYR A 251 -6.75 7.77 0.39
CA TYR A 251 -7.25 8.78 -0.54
C TYR A 251 -8.72 8.55 -0.87
N MET A 252 -9.06 7.36 -1.34
CA MET A 252 -10.45 7.04 -1.70
C MET A 252 -11.39 7.08 -0.50
N ALA A 253 -10.91 6.63 0.69
CA ALA A 253 -11.69 6.74 1.93
C ALA A 253 -12.11 8.17 2.24
N CYS A 254 -11.25 9.13 1.93
CA CYS A 254 -11.49 10.56 2.13
C CYS A 254 -12.05 11.26 0.88
N GLY A 255 -12.57 10.54 -0.11
CA GLY A 255 -13.18 11.13 -1.32
C GLY A 255 -12.19 11.85 -2.25
N ILE A 256 -10.90 11.55 -2.17
CA ILE A 256 -9.87 12.10 -3.06
C ILE A 256 -9.85 11.32 -4.38
N ILE A 257 -9.84 12.02 -5.50
CA ILE A 257 -9.67 11.44 -6.83
C ILE A 257 -8.18 11.09 -7.01
N PRO A 258 -7.81 9.80 -7.13
CA PRO A 258 -6.41 9.43 -7.25
C PRO A 258 -5.87 9.77 -8.64
N VAL A 259 -4.69 10.38 -8.66
CA VAL A 259 -3.83 10.57 -9.84
C VAL A 259 -2.69 9.57 -9.68
N TYR A 260 -2.75 8.44 -10.38
CA TYR A 260 -1.86 7.31 -10.08
C TYR A 260 -1.31 6.63 -11.33
N SER A 261 -0.10 6.07 -11.21
CA SER A 261 0.52 5.28 -12.29
C SER A 261 -0.17 3.94 -12.45
N ASN A 262 -0.63 3.64 -13.66
CA ASN A 262 -1.32 2.39 -14.00
C ASN A 262 -0.34 1.19 -14.11
N VAL A 263 0.68 1.16 -13.26
CA VAL A 263 1.70 0.10 -13.17
C VAL A 263 1.43 -0.85 -12.00
N ILE A 264 0.57 -0.46 -11.05
CA ILE A 264 0.16 -1.29 -9.92
C ILE A 264 -0.85 -2.31 -10.44
N GLY A 265 -0.42 -3.57 -10.56
CA GLY A 265 -1.13 -4.57 -11.35
C GLY A 265 -2.57 -4.80 -10.93
N ASP A 266 -2.83 -4.95 -9.64
CA ASP A 266 -4.19 -5.17 -9.14
C ASP A 266 -5.08 -3.94 -9.30
N PHE A 267 -4.54 -2.73 -9.15
CA PHE A 267 -5.33 -1.49 -9.32
C PHE A 267 -5.81 -1.31 -10.76
N LYS A 268 -5.02 -1.77 -11.74
CA LYS A 268 -5.41 -1.75 -13.13
C LYS A 268 -6.70 -2.54 -13.39
N GLU A 269 -6.83 -3.69 -12.75
CA GLU A 269 -7.99 -4.58 -12.89
C GLU A 269 -9.17 -4.09 -12.02
N VAL A 270 -8.89 -3.79 -10.75
CA VAL A 270 -9.90 -3.43 -9.73
C VAL A 270 -10.55 -2.07 -10.03
N PHE A 271 -9.80 -1.11 -10.55
CA PHE A 271 -10.30 0.23 -10.85
C PHE A 271 -10.69 0.41 -12.33
N ALA A 272 -10.72 -0.68 -13.11
CA ALA A 272 -11.20 -0.62 -14.48
C ALA A 272 -12.63 -0.09 -14.53
N GLY A 273 -12.89 0.88 -15.42
CA GLY A 273 -14.22 1.47 -15.61
C GLY A 273 -14.65 2.51 -14.57
N MET A 274 -13.82 2.82 -13.57
CA MET A 274 -14.10 3.93 -12.65
C MET A 274 -14.03 5.27 -13.37
N LYS A 275 -14.99 6.15 -13.07
CA LYS A 275 -15.06 7.52 -13.60
C LYS A 275 -14.11 8.45 -12.85
N TYR A 276 -14.08 8.37 -11.52
CA TYR A 276 -13.38 9.30 -10.64
C TYR A 276 -11.97 8.80 -10.29
N LYS A 277 -11.14 8.73 -11.33
CA LYS A 277 -9.70 8.44 -11.24
C LYS A 277 -8.97 9.08 -12.41
N VAL A 278 -7.67 9.28 -12.24
CA VAL A 278 -6.76 9.71 -13.30
C VAL A 278 -5.63 8.71 -13.42
N ASP A 279 -5.61 7.96 -14.51
CA ASP A 279 -4.49 7.09 -14.87
C ASP A 279 -3.35 7.94 -15.43
N VAL A 280 -2.18 7.90 -14.79
CA VAL A 280 -0.98 8.53 -15.32
C VAL A 280 -0.42 7.63 -16.41
N THR A 281 -0.41 8.14 -17.64
CA THR A 281 0.15 7.47 -18.81
C THR A 281 1.56 7.99 -19.10
N PRO A 282 2.37 7.30 -19.95
CA PRO A 282 3.64 7.85 -20.43
C PRO A 282 3.47 9.19 -21.16
N SER A 283 2.28 9.47 -21.70
CA SER A 283 1.92 10.76 -22.27
C SER A 283 1.40 11.70 -21.17
N MET A 284 2.27 12.55 -20.65
CA MET A 284 1.88 13.58 -19.68
C MET A 284 0.70 14.44 -20.17
N LYS A 285 0.65 14.69 -21.47
CA LYS A 285 -0.45 15.46 -22.09
C LYS A 285 -1.81 14.78 -21.87
N GLU A 286 -1.92 13.48 -22.09
CA GLU A 286 -3.17 12.72 -21.88
C GLU A 286 -3.62 12.76 -20.41
N THR A 287 -2.67 12.65 -19.48
CA THR A 287 -2.94 12.77 -18.05
C THR A 287 -3.53 14.14 -17.71
N ILE A 288 -2.94 15.22 -18.25
CA ILE A 288 -3.40 16.60 -18.01
C ILE A 288 -4.76 16.83 -18.65
N GLU A 289 -4.98 16.39 -19.89
CA GLU A 289 -6.30 16.52 -20.54
C GLU A 289 -7.38 15.80 -19.72
N ARG A 290 -7.09 14.61 -19.17
CA ARG A 290 -8.03 13.90 -18.30
C ARG A 290 -8.36 14.71 -17.03
N ILE A 291 -7.41 15.38 -16.42
CA ILE A 291 -7.64 16.26 -15.27
C ILE A 291 -8.51 17.46 -15.71
N LYS A 292 -8.23 18.07 -16.86
CA LYS A 292 -9.02 19.18 -17.40
C LYS A 292 -10.47 18.79 -17.70
N GLU A 293 -10.69 17.60 -18.26
CA GLU A 293 -12.04 17.07 -18.46
C GLU A 293 -12.82 16.98 -17.13
N ILE A 294 -12.15 16.44 -16.08
CA ILE A 294 -12.76 16.34 -14.74
C ILE A 294 -13.05 17.75 -14.15
N GLU A 295 -12.18 18.74 -14.42
CA GLU A 295 -12.37 20.11 -13.93
C GLU A 295 -13.48 20.85 -14.69
N GLN A 296 -13.79 20.46 -15.93
CA GLN A 296 -14.92 21.01 -16.71
C GLN A 296 -16.27 20.39 -16.32
N ASP A 297 -16.26 19.19 -15.76
CA ASP A 297 -17.46 18.49 -15.30
C ASP A 297 -17.92 18.98 -13.92
N VAL A 298 -19.24 19.04 -13.73
CA VAL A 298 -19.79 19.20 -12.38
C VAL A 298 -19.70 17.88 -11.65
N ILE A 299 -18.82 17.80 -10.64
CA ILE A 299 -18.68 16.61 -9.80
C ILE A 299 -19.77 16.61 -8.74
N VAL A 300 -20.60 15.59 -8.75
CA VAL A 300 -21.58 15.31 -7.69
C VAL A 300 -20.90 14.46 -6.62
N ALA A 301 -20.78 15.00 -5.42
CA ALA A 301 -20.09 14.32 -4.32
C ALA A 301 -20.67 12.93 -3.99
N GLU A 302 -21.98 12.78 -4.10
CA GLU A 302 -22.66 11.49 -3.89
C GLU A 302 -22.30 10.45 -4.96
N ASP A 303 -22.05 10.84 -6.20
CA ASP A 303 -21.65 9.92 -7.27
C ASP A 303 -20.23 9.38 -6.99
N VAL A 304 -19.31 10.24 -6.52
CA VAL A 304 -17.97 9.82 -6.09
C VAL A 304 -18.07 8.87 -4.91
N TYR A 305 -18.89 9.20 -3.93
CA TYR A 305 -19.14 8.34 -2.77
C TYR A 305 -19.69 6.97 -3.18
N CYS A 306 -20.72 6.94 -4.01
CA CYS A 306 -21.34 5.71 -4.47
C CYS A 306 -20.38 4.83 -5.29
N GLU A 307 -19.50 5.43 -6.11
CA GLU A 307 -18.47 4.70 -6.85
C GLU A 307 -17.44 4.08 -5.91
N TYR A 308 -16.89 4.87 -4.98
CA TYR A 308 -15.89 4.36 -4.04
C TYR A 308 -16.47 3.38 -3.03
N LYS A 309 -17.71 3.59 -2.58
CA LYS A 309 -18.40 2.69 -1.66
C LYS A 309 -18.42 1.23 -2.17
N LYS A 310 -18.56 1.02 -3.47
CA LYS A 310 -18.50 -0.33 -4.06
C LYS A 310 -17.15 -1.02 -3.81
N LEU A 311 -16.05 -0.26 -3.88
CA LEU A 311 -14.72 -0.80 -3.55
C LEU A 311 -14.57 -1.09 -2.06
N PHE A 312 -15.13 -0.24 -1.19
CA PHE A 312 -15.11 -0.44 0.25
C PHE A 312 -16.05 -1.55 0.73
N ASP A 313 -17.02 -1.94 -0.08
CA ASP A 313 -17.89 -3.10 0.20
C ASP A 313 -17.28 -4.43 -0.32
N THR A 314 -16.25 -4.37 -1.16
CA THR A 314 -15.64 -5.54 -1.80
C THR A 314 -14.13 -5.61 -1.58
N TYR A 315 -13.34 -4.82 -2.32
CA TYR A 315 -11.88 -4.87 -2.35
C TYR A 315 -11.20 -4.37 -1.07
N TYR A 316 -11.76 -3.33 -0.41
CA TYR A 316 -11.26 -2.80 0.88
C TYR A 316 -12.16 -3.19 2.05
N SER A 317 -12.71 -4.41 2.01
CA SER A 317 -13.73 -4.88 2.96
C SER A 317 -13.19 -5.94 3.91
N GLU A 318 -13.07 -5.63 5.18
CA GLU A 318 -12.74 -6.61 6.21
C GLU A 318 -13.76 -7.77 6.21
N LYS A 319 -15.04 -7.47 6.02
CA LYS A 319 -16.12 -8.48 5.95
C LYS A 319 -15.93 -9.47 4.81
N HIS A 320 -15.34 -9.02 3.70
CA HIS A 320 -15.03 -9.88 2.56
C HIS A 320 -13.89 -10.85 2.88
N TYR A 321 -12.82 -10.39 3.53
CA TYR A 321 -11.62 -11.20 3.77
C TYR A 321 -11.71 -12.08 5.03
N THR A 322 -12.49 -11.68 6.04
CA THR A 322 -12.64 -12.45 7.29
C THR A 322 -13.00 -13.93 7.05
N PRO A 323 -13.99 -14.30 6.23
CA PRO A 323 -14.30 -15.71 5.94
C PRO A 323 -13.13 -16.45 5.28
N LEU A 324 -12.46 -15.83 4.29
CA LEU A 324 -11.35 -16.41 3.55
C LEU A 324 -10.14 -16.68 4.45
N ILE A 325 -9.82 -15.73 5.33
CA ILE A 325 -8.75 -15.86 6.32
C ILE A 325 -9.11 -16.94 7.34
N THR A 326 -10.36 -16.95 7.81
CA THR A 326 -10.84 -17.96 8.77
C THR A 326 -10.69 -19.35 8.17
N GLU A 327 -11.11 -19.58 6.94
CA GLU A 327 -10.95 -20.86 6.24
C GLU A 327 -9.46 -21.25 6.10
N LEU A 328 -8.59 -20.31 5.74
CA LEU A 328 -7.15 -20.54 5.65
C LEU A 328 -6.55 -21.02 6.97
N PHE A 329 -7.01 -20.50 8.10
CA PHE A 329 -6.48 -20.83 9.43
C PHE A 329 -7.17 -22.06 10.08
N GLN A 330 -8.30 -22.51 9.58
CA GLN A 330 -8.97 -23.75 9.99
C GLN A 330 -8.28 -25.00 9.40
N ASN A 331 -7.77 -24.88 8.17
CA ASN A 331 -7.02 -25.92 7.45
C ASN A 331 -5.52 -25.90 7.84
#